data_43b5a2cc9e8dad741c7587643ce0f2bd
#
_entry.id   43b5a2cc9e8dad741c7587643ce0f2bd
#
_cell.length_a   1.000
_cell.length_b   1.000
_cell.length_c   1.000
_cell.angle_alpha   90.00
_cell.angle_beta   90.00
_cell.angle_gamma   90.00
#
_symmetry.space_group_name_H-M   'P 1'
#
loop_
_entity.id
_entity.type
_entity.pdbx_description
1 polymer ?
#
loop_
_entity_poly.entity_id
_entity_poly.type
_entity_poly.pdbx_seq_one_letter_code
_entity_poly.pdbx_strand_id
1 'polypeptide(L)'
;MTDQALAEDSANQLRELGIDVTTSGVGWDTAYDQAQSEPLIWGWGAHSPMELYNIYHTIKDTGNAEYSPYANETVDKYMDEALASSNLEESYDLWKKAQWDGTTGITQEGDIPWIWLCNIDHLYFVRDGLKVADQKLHPHGHGWSIVNNVDQWEWE
;
A
#
# COMPACT_ATOMS: atom_id res chain seq x y z
N MET A 1 -7.83 -11.60 9.59
CA MET A 1 -8.55 -11.04 10.77
C MET A 1 -8.46 -9.50 10.80
N THR A 2 -7.32 -8.90 10.58
CA THR A 2 -7.17 -7.42 10.62
C THR A 2 -7.95 -6.74 9.50
N ASP A 3 -7.86 -7.23 8.28
CA ASP A 3 -8.56 -6.64 7.12
C ASP A 3 -10.07 -6.74 7.26
N GLN A 4 -10.58 -7.86 7.78
CA GLN A 4 -12.01 -8.01 8.05
C GLN A 4 -12.49 -7.04 9.14
N ALA A 5 -11.70 -6.81 10.18
CA ALA A 5 -12.05 -5.84 11.22
C ALA A 5 -12.07 -4.40 10.68
N LEU A 6 -11.08 -4.03 9.85
CA LEU A 6 -11.03 -2.74 9.18
C LEU A 6 -12.20 -2.55 8.21
N ALA A 7 -12.54 -3.60 7.44
CA ALA A 7 -13.67 -3.56 6.52
C ALA A 7 -14.98 -3.32 7.26
N GLU A 8 -15.21 -4.03 8.38
CA GLU A 8 -16.44 -3.88 9.15
C GLU A 8 -16.51 -2.52 9.85
N ASP A 9 -15.40 -2.00 10.37
CA ASP A 9 -15.36 -0.68 10.98
C ASP A 9 -15.65 0.42 9.95
N SER A 10 -15.03 0.34 8.78
CA SER A 10 -15.29 1.26 7.66
C SER A 10 -16.74 1.18 7.18
N ALA A 11 -17.29 -0.03 7.08
CA ALA A 11 -18.67 -0.25 6.70
C ALA A 11 -19.65 0.35 7.71
N ASN A 12 -19.36 0.24 9.01
CA ASN A 12 -20.18 0.85 10.06
C ASN A 12 -20.22 2.37 9.93
N GLN A 13 -19.09 3.02 9.69
CA GLN A 13 -19.04 4.46 9.48
C GLN A 13 -19.81 4.90 8.23
N LEU A 14 -19.73 4.13 7.15
CA LEU A 14 -20.51 4.40 5.94
C LEU A 14 -22.03 4.23 6.16
N ARG A 15 -22.43 3.22 6.93
CA ARG A 15 -23.86 3.02 7.32
C ARG A 15 -24.41 4.19 8.13
N GLU A 16 -23.59 4.82 9.00
CA GLU A 16 -23.96 6.03 9.74
C GLU A 16 -24.27 7.22 8.81
N LEU A 17 -23.64 7.25 7.63
CA LEU A 17 -23.92 8.23 6.59
C LEU A 17 -25.11 7.85 5.69
N GLY A 18 -25.78 6.72 5.98
CA GLY A 18 -26.93 6.26 5.21
C GLY A 18 -26.58 5.45 3.95
N ILE A 19 -25.31 5.02 3.82
CA ILE A 19 -24.85 4.17 2.71
C ILE A 19 -25.06 2.71 3.12
N ASP A 20 -25.76 1.94 2.31
CA ASP A 20 -25.97 0.52 2.54
C ASP A 20 -24.72 -0.26 2.10
N VAL A 21 -24.02 -0.85 3.06
CA VAL A 21 -22.76 -1.56 2.85
C VAL A 21 -22.80 -2.92 3.51
N THR A 22 -22.43 -3.94 2.77
CA THR A 22 -22.20 -5.29 3.28
C THR A 22 -20.72 -5.66 3.12
N THR A 23 -20.16 -6.37 4.07
CA THR A 23 -18.79 -6.88 4.01
C THR A 23 -18.78 -8.38 3.77
N SER A 24 -17.81 -8.85 3.01
CA SER A 24 -17.58 -10.29 2.80
C SER A 24 -16.09 -10.59 2.77
N GLY A 25 -15.69 -11.74 3.32
CA GLY A 25 -14.34 -12.25 3.19
C GLY A 25 -14.24 -13.16 1.96
N VAL A 26 -13.30 -12.89 1.09
CA VAL A 26 -13.09 -13.66 -0.16
C VAL A 26 -11.64 -14.14 -0.28
N GLY A 27 -11.41 -15.18 -1.07
CA GLY A 27 -10.06 -15.59 -1.45
C GLY A 27 -9.45 -14.68 -2.50
N TRP A 28 -8.14 -14.76 -2.68
CA TRP A 28 -7.40 -13.90 -3.61
C TRP A 28 -7.92 -13.96 -5.04
N ASP A 29 -8.23 -15.14 -5.57
CA ASP A 29 -8.74 -15.28 -6.94
C ASP A 29 -10.03 -14.48 -7.15
N THR A 30 -10.94 -14.52 -6.16
CA THR A 30 -12.19 -13.76 -6.19
C THR A 30 -11.95 -12.26 -5.97
N ALA A 31 -10.98 -11.90 -5.10
CA ALA A 31 -10.64 -10.52 -4.80
C ALA A 31 -10.15 -9.78 -6.05
N TYR A 32 -9.35 -10.42 -6.88
CA TYR A 32 -8.89 -9.82 -8.15
C TYR A 32 -10.05 -9.49 -9.10
N ASP A 33 -10.97 -10.42 -9.25
CA ASP A 33 -12.14 -10.22 -10.12
C ASP A 33 -13.03 -9.08 -9.60
N GLN A 34 -13.20 -8.98 -8.28
CA GLN A 34 -14.04 -7.98 -7.64
C GLN A 34 -13.40 -6.58 -7.56
N ALA A 35 -12.08 -6.49 -7.48
CA ALA A 35 -11.35 -5.23 -7.35
C ALA A 35 -11.62 -4.22 -8.50
N GLN A 36 -12.14 -4.69 -9.63
CA GLN A 36 -12.50 -3.83 -10.75
C GLN A 36 -13.88 -3.16 -10.60
N SER A 37 -14.71 -3.63 -9.67
CA SER A 37 -16.11 -3.18 -9.54
C SER A 37 -16.55 -2.91 -8.11
N GLU A 38 -15.82 -3.43 -7.12
CA GLU A 38 -16.19 -3.34 -5.71
C GLU A 38 -15.02 -2.82 -4.87
N PRO A 39 -15.27 -2.06 -3.79
CA PRO A 39 -14.22 -1.66 -2.87
C PRO A 39 -13.57 -2.88 -2.21
N LEU A 40 -12.26 -2.94 -2.23
CA LEU A 40 -11.46 -4.00 -1.64
C LEU A 40 -10.56 -3.42 -0.54
N ILE A 41 -10.50 -4.06 0.62
CA ILE A 41 -9.54 -3.73 1.68
C ILE A 41 -8.45 -4.79 1.71
N TRP A 42 -7.21 -4.34 1.62
CA TRP A 42 -6.04 -5.19 1.78
C TRP A 42 -4.83 -4.39 2.27
N GLY A 43 -3.68 -5.06 2.46
CA GLY A 43 -2.43 -4.42 2.85
C GLY A 43 -1.45 -4.28 1.69
N TRP A 44 -0.70 -3.18 1.70
CA TRP A 44 0.42 -2.95 0.79
C TRP A 44 1.64 -2.43 1.54
N GLY A 45 2.84 -2.84 1.11
CA GLY A 45 4.10 -2.36 1.67
C GLY A 45 4.90 -1.59 0.62
N ALA A 46 5.20 -0.33 0.88
CA ALA A 46 6.02 0.48 -0.02
C ALA A 46 7.52 0.26 0.28
N HIS A 47 8.31 -0.06 -0.74
CA HIS A 47 9.75 -0.23 -0.65
C HIS A 47 10.53 0.90 -1.31
N SER A 48 9.93 1.52 -2.32
CA SER A 48 10.52 2.58 -3.13
C SER A 48 9.43 3.32 -3.90
N PRO A 49 9.74 4.47 -4.55
CA PRO A 49 8.81 5.12 -5.47
C PRO A 49 8.32 4.22 -6.62
N MET A 50 9.05 3.15 -6.93
CA MET A 50 8.62 2.16 -7.92
C MET A 50 7.30 1.48 -7.53
N GLU A 51 6.97 1.39 -6.24
CA GLU A 51 5.67 0.88 -5.79
C GLU A 51 4.51 1.80 -6.18
N LEU A 52 4.73 3.11 -6.22
CA LEU A 52 3.74 4.06 -6.75
C LEU A 52 3.49 3.78 -8.24
N TYR A 53 4.56 3.54 -8.99
CA TYR A 53 4.46 3.16 -10.40
C TYR A 53 3.65 1.88 -10.57
N ASN A 54 3.98 0.85 -9.83
CA ASN A 54 3.32 -0.45 -9.90
C ASN A 54 1.82 -0.38 -9.57
N ILE A 55 1.44 0.47 -8.61
CA ILE A 55 0.04 0.58 -8.15
C ILE A 55 -0.79 1.49 -9.05
N TYR A 56 -0.23 2.60 -9.50
CA TYR A 56 -1.01 3.70 -10.07
C TYR A 56 -0.81 3.95 -11.56
N HIS A 57 0.31 3.49 -12.14
CA HIS A 57 0.54 3.67 -13.57
C HIS A 57 -0.43 2.83 -14.40
N THR A 58 -0.93 3.41 -15.52
CA THR A 58 -1.86 2.76 -16.45
C THR A 58 -1.18 1.65 -17.26
N ILE A 59 -0.56 0.68 -16.62
CA ILE A 59 0.07 -0.46 -17.29
C ILE A 59 -0.90 -1.64 -17.28
N LYS A 60 -1.35 -2.04 -18.45
CA LYS A 60 -2.37 -3.09 -18.62
C LYS A 60 -1.87 -4.51 -18.38
N ASP A 61 -0.56 -4.71 -18.37
CA ASP A 61 0.03 -6.06 -18.38
C ASP A 61 0.84 -6.41 -17.12
N THR A 62 0.80 -5.57 -16.07
CA THR A 62 1.37 -5.89 -14.78
C THR A 62 0.26 -6.27 -13.81
N GLY A 63 0.48 -7.30 -12.99
CA GLY A 63 -0.53 -7.80 -12.05
C GLY A 63 -1.12 -6.75 -11.09
N ASN A 64 -0.56 -5.55 -11.06
CA ASN A 64 -1.03 -4.45 -10.23
C ASN A 64 -2.12 -3.61 -10.90
N ALA A 65 -2.15 -3.52 -12.22
CA ALA A 65 -3.24 -2.89 -12.97
C ALA A 65 -4.57 -3.65 -12.81
N GLU A 66 -4.51 -4.90 -12.35
CA GLU A 66 -5.69 -5.71 -12.05
C GLU A 66 -6.44 -5.23 -10.79
N TYR A 67 -5.78 -4.44 -9.92
CA TYR A 67 -6.36 -3.99 -8.65
C TYR A 67 -7.11 -2.66 -8.69
N SER A 68 -6.93 -1.90 -9.76
CA SER A 68 -7.60 -0.61 -9.90
C SER A 68 -7.79 -0.27 -11.36
N PRO A 69 -8.99 0.15 -11.78
CA PRO A 69 -9.24 0.66 -13.13
C PRO A 69 -8.70 2.07 -13.33
N TYR A 70 -7.88 2.57 -12.41
CA TYR A 70 -7.32 3.91 -12.48
C TYR A 70 -6.45 4.11 -13.72
N ALA A 71 -6.62 5.24 -14.39
CA ALA A 71 -5.84 5.66 -15.53
C ALA A 71 -5.78 7.19 -15.58
N ASN A 72 -4.56 7.74 -15.64
CA ASN A 72 -4.34 9.19 -15.74
C ASN A 72 -3.04 9.46 -16.50
N GLU A 73 -3.14 9.91 -17.75
CA GLU A 73 -1.99 10.15 -18.64
C GLU A 73 -0.99 11.18 -18.09
N THR A 74 -1.45 12.15 -17.30
CA THR A 74 -0.59 13.16 -16.69
C THR A 74 0.23 12.55 -15.56
N VAL A 75 -0.39 11.74 -14.73
CA VAL A 75 0.28 11.01 -13.65
C VAL A 75 1.28 10.01 -14.22
N ASP A 76 0.88 9.24 -15.23
CA ASP A 76 1.74 8.28 -15.94
C ASP A 76 3.00 8.96 -16.48
N LYS A 77 2.81 10.11 -17.13
CA LYS A 77 3.92 10.89 -17.66
C LYS A 77 4.91 11.33 -16.59
N TYR A 78 4.42 11.83 -15.44
CA TYR A 78 5.31 12.21 -14.34
C TYR A 78 6.08 11.02 -13.79
N MET A 79 5.45 9.86 -13.69
CA MET A 79 6.10 8.63 -13.23
C MET A 79 7.15 8.13 -14.22
N ASP A 80 6.85 8.15 -15.53
CA ASP A 80 7.78 7.77 -16.59
C ASP A 80 9.00 8.69 -16.62
N GLU A 81 8.79 9.99 -16.57
CA GLU A 81 9.86 10.97 -16.53
C GLU A 81 10.71 10.85 -15.24
N ALA A 82 10.08 10.57 -14.09
CA ALA A 82 10.78 10.34 -12.84
C ALA A 82 11.71 9.12 -12.89
N LEU A 83 11.26 8.02 -13.51
CA LEU A 83 12.08 6.83 -13.71
C LEU A 83 13.20 7.03 -14.73
N ALA A 84 12.98 7.86 -15.75
CA ALA A 84 13.96 8.15 -16.80
C ALA A 84 15.01 9.17 -16.37
N SER A 85 14.75 9.97 -15.31
CA SER A 85 15.67 11.03 -14.88
C SER A 85 16.95 10.45 -14.28
N SER A 86 18.09 10.94 -14.74
CA SER A 86 19.41 10.66 -14.14
C SER A 86 19.73 11.58 -12.95
N ASN A 87 18.90 12.58 -12.69
CA ASN A 87 19.03 13.51 -11.57
C ASN A 87 18.04 13.13 -10.47
N LEU A 88 18.55 12.79 -9.30
CA LEU A 88 17.72 12.32 -8.19
C LEU A 88 16.73 13.37 -7.66
N GLU A 89 17.14 14.65 -7.59
CA GLU A 89 16.25 15.73 -7.12
C GLU A 89 15.11 15.97 -8.12
N GLU A 90 15.42 15.99 -9.41
CA GLU A 90 14.43 16.09 -10.47
C GLU A 90 13.46 14.90 -10.44
N SER A 91 13.96 13.68 -10.27
CA SER A 91 13.14 12.49 -10.10
C SER A 91 12.19 12.63 -8.91
N TYR A 92 12.67 13.08 -7.75
CA TYR A 92 11.81 13.29 -6.58
C TYR A 92 10.73 14.35 -6.80
N ASP A 93 11.05 15.43 -7.51
CA ASP A 93 10.06 16.46 -7.82
C ASP A 93 9.00 15.97 -8.80
N LEU A 94 9.36 15.10 -9.73
CA LEU A 94 8.39 14.43 -10.61
C LEU A 94 7.49 13.45 -9.86
N TRP A 95 8.05 12.66 -8.92
CA TRP A 95 7.26 11.81 -8.03
C TRP A 95 6.28 12.61 -7.15
N LYS A 96 6.67 13.80 -6.67
CA LYS A 96 5.76 14.69 -5.93
C LYS A 96 4.64 15.21 -6.84
N LYS A 97 4.95 15.56 -8.10
CA LYS A 97 3.93 15.99 -9.07
C LYS A 97 2.96 14.87 -9.43
N ALA A 98 3.42 13.63 -9.52
CA ALA A 98 2.54 12.48 -9.70
C ALA A 98 1.57 12.32 -8.52
N GLN A 99 1.99 12.67 -7.30
CA GLN A 99 1.11 12.68 -6.13
C GLN A 99 0.11 13.84 -6.19
N TRP A 100 0.58 15.05 -6.48
CA TRP A 100 -0.26 16.24 -6.67
C TRP A 100 0.51 17.37 -7.36
N ASP A 101 0.04 17.83 -8.50
CA ASP A 101 0.66 18.92 -9.28
C ASP A 101 -0.06 20.27 -9.12
N GLY A 102 -1.12 20.33 -8.32
CA GLY A 102 -1.99 21.49 -8.17
C GLY A 102 -3.29 21.39 -8.96
N THR A 103 -3.45 20.36 -9.79
CA THR A 103 -4.61 20.12 -10.64
C THR A 103 -5.06 18.68 -10.66
N THR A 104 -4.13 17.74 -10.74
CA THR A 104 -4.36 16.30 -10.76
C THR A 104 -3.28 15.56 -9.98
N GLY A 105 -3.55 14.32 -9.61
CA GLY A 105 -2.64 13.45 -8.88
C GLY A 105 -3.35 12.36 -8.11
N ILE A 106 -2.59 11.46 -7.49
CA ILE A 106 -3.11 10.28 -6.81
C ILE A 106 -3.51 10.51 -5.35
N THR A 107 -3.28 11.71 -4.80
CA THR A 107 -3.64 12.03 -3.40
C THR A 107 -5.10 12.42 -3.24
N GLN A 108 -5.49 12.73 -2.01
CA GLN A 108 -6.86 13.12 -1.66
C GLN A 108 -7.31 14.46 -2.26
N GLU A 109 -6.39 15.30 -2.68
CA GLU A 109 -6.68 16.54 -3.41
C GLU A 109 -6.98 16.29 -4.89
N GLY A 110 -6.61 15.11 -5.40
CA GLY A 110 -6.77 14.67 -6.78
C GLY A 110 -7.76 13.54 -6.95
N ASP A 111 -7.31 12.47 -7.60
CA ASP A 111 -8.17 11.39 -8.09
C ASP A 111 -8.54 10.33 -7.03
N ILE A 112 -7.77 10.21 -5.96
CA ILE A 112 -7.96 9.25 -4.85
C ILE A 112 -8.25 7.82 -5.34
N PRO A 113 -7.43 7.20 -6.19
CA PRO A 113 -7.71 5.85 -6.65
C PRO A 113 -7.63 4.80 -5.52
N TRP A 114 -6.87 5.11 -4.45
CA TRP A 114 -6.74 4.31 -3.24
C TRP A 114 -6.87 5.19 -2.00
N ILE A 115 -7.55 4.67 -0.98
CA ILE A 115 -7.70 5.32 0.33
C ILE A 115 -6.81 4.58 1.33
N TRP A 116 -5.76 5.22 1.79
CA TRP A 116 -4.87 4.70 2.83
C TRP A 116 -5.49 4.88 4.21
N LEU A 117 -5.92 3.78 4.83
CA LEU A 117 -6.64 3.82 6.10
C LEU A 117 -5.71 3.96 7.29
N CYS A 118 -4.69 3.10 7.38
CA CYS A 118 -3.73 3.09 8.49
C CYS A 118 -2.46 2.32 8.14
N ASN A 119 -1.42 2.54 8.93
CA ASN A 119 -0.28 1.64 8.99
C ASN A 119 -0.50 0.61 10.08
N ILE A 120 -0.23 -0.66 9.78
CA ILE A 120 -0.40 -1.76 10.74
C ILE A 120 0.97 -2.10 11.31
N ASP A 121 1.07 -2.07 12.65
CA ASP A 121 2.26 -2.53 13.35
C ASP A 121 2.34 -4.05 13.35
N HIS A 122 3.54 -4.57 13.14
CA HIS A 122 3.83 -5.98 13.34
C HIS A 122 4.09 -6.25 14.81
N LEU A 123 3.29 -7.14 15.42
CA LEU A 123 3.42 -7.53 16.82
C LEU A 123 4.11 -8.89 16.93
N TYR A 124 5.07 -8.97 17.82
CA TYR A 124 5.81 -10.19 18.10
C TYR A 124 5.74 -10.54 19.58
N PHE A 125 5.55 -11.83 19.86
CA PHE A 125 5.61 -12.35 21.21
C PHE A 125 6.92 -13.12 21.36
N VAL A 126 7.75 -12.68 22.27
CA VAL A 126 9.04 -13.29 22.57
C VAL A 126 8.96 -14.02 23.91
N ARG A 127 9.52 -15.23 23.96
CA ARG A 127 9.56 -16.01 25.19
C ARG A 127 10.48 -15.34 26.22
N ASP A 128 10.05 -15.38 27.50
CA ASP A 128 10.89 -14.89 28.61
C ASP A 128 12.27 -15.55 28.59
N GLY A 129 13.30 -14.75 28.81
CA GLY A 129 14.69 -15.19 28.77
C GLY A 129 15.31 -15.21 27.37
N LEU A 130 14.54 -14.97 26.31
CA LEU A 130 15.10 -14.77 24.97
C LEU A 130 15.35 -13.28 24.72
N LYS A 131 16.61 -12.91 24.59
CA LYS A 131 17.02 -11.57 24.19
C LYS A 131 17.16 -11.51 22.68
N VAL A 132 16.24 -10.80 22.06
CA VAL A 132 16.27 -10.52 20.62
C VAL A 132 17.26 -9.39 20.36
N ALA A 133 18.12 -9.54 19.35
CA ALA A 133 19.06 -8.51 18.96
C ALA A 133 18.37 -7.22 18.50
N ASP A 134 19.08 -6.10 18.52
CA ASP A 134 18.57 -4.81 18.09
C ASP A 134 18.04 -4.88 16.66
N GLN A 135 16.76 -4.53 16.51
CA GLN A 135 16.09 -4.58 15.22
C GLN A 135 16.42 -3.32 14.41
N LYS A 136 16.76 -3.52 13.15
CA LYS A 136 16.91 -2.43 12.19
C LYS A 136 15.63 -2.32 11.37
N LEU A 137 15.28 -1.07 11.00
CA LEU A 137 14.19 -0.84 10.08
C LEU A 137 14.43 -1.64 8.79
N HIS A 138 13.49 -2.53 8.46
CA HIS A 138 13.56 -3.29 7.23
C HIS A 138 12.72 -2.58 6.15
N PRO A 139 13.30 -2.27 4.98
CA PRO A 139 12.60 -1.54 3.94
C PRO A 139 11.30 -2.22 3.49
N HIS A 140 11.25 -3.53 3.59
CA HIS A 140 10.12 -4.33 3.14
C HIS A 140 8.92 -4.31 4.10
N GLY A 141 9.08 -3.81 5.33
CA GLY A 141 7.96 -3.65 6.26
C GLY A 141 7.25 -4.93 6.70
N HIS A 142 7.64 -6.09 6.19
CA HIS A 142 7.08 -7.38 6.60
C HIS A 142 7.77 -7.92 7.86
N GLY A 143 7.09 -8.84 8.56
CA GLY A 143 7.51 -9.42 9.82
C GLY A 143 8.88 -10.13 9.86
N TRP A 144 9.64 -10.07 8.81
CA TRP A 144 10.96 -10.68 8.69
C TRP A 144 12.05 -9.93 9.43
N SER A 145 11.82 -8.66 9.75
CA SER A 145 12.80 -7.85 10.47
C SER A 145 13.22 -8.50 11.78
N ILE A 146 12.33 -9.17 12.49
CA ILE A 146 12.65 -9.81 13.76
C ILE A 146 13.64 -10.97 13.62
N VAL A 147 13.68 -11.65 12.48
CA VAL A 147 14.58 -12.82 12.25
C VAL A 147 15.82 -12.48 11.45
N ASN A 148 16.00 -11.24 10.98
CA ASN A 148 17.13 -10.84 10.15
C ASN A 148 18.50 -11.03 10.83
N ASN A 149 18.55 -11.11 12.14
CA ASN A 149 19.75 -11.24 12.95
C ASN A 149 19.57 -12.29 14.06
N VAL A 150 18.87 -13.37 13.74
CA VAL A 150 18.62 -14.49 14.66
C VAL A 150 19.93 -15.12 15.21
N ASP A 151 21.02 -15.02 14.46
CA ASP A 151 22.37 -15.42 14.85
C ASP A 151 22.95 -14.59 16.02
N GLN A 152 22.34 -13.46 16.33
CA GLN A 152 22.72 -12.57 17.45
C GLN A 152 21.74 -12.68 18.64
N TRP A 153 20.80 -13.61 18.60
CA TRP A 153 19.85 -13.82 19.71
C TRP A 153 20.54 -14.62 20.81
N GLU A 154 20.25 -14.27 22.04
CA GLU A 154 20.86 -14.87 23.24
C GLU A 154 19.78 -15.33 24.21
N TRP A 155 20.08 -16.36 24.98
CA TRP A 155 19.31 -16.77 26.14
C TRP A 155 19.96 -16.21 27.42
N GLU A 156 19.16 -15.60 28.29
CA GLU A 156 19.58 -15.21 29.64
C GLU A 156 19.57 -16.40 30.60
#